data_b3719d00ca9d602c5ffdf054aa5eb695
#
_entry.id   b3719d00ca9d602c5ffdf054aa5eb695
#
_cell.length_a   1.000
_cell.length_b   1.000
_cell.length_c   1.000
_cell.angle_alpha   90.00
_cell.angle_beta   90.00
_cell.angle_gamma   90.00
#
_symmetry.space_group_name_H-M   'P 1'
#
loop_
_entity.id
_entity.type
_entity.pdbx_description
1 polymer ?
#
loop_
_entity_poly.entity_id
_entity_poly.type
_entity_poly.pdbx_seq_one_letter_code
_entity_poly.pdbx_strand_id
1 'polypeptide(L)'
;MRITKVENCPSDIRYFDDHDDDLENKLEPKDVEDIVEIFQTPLTGTYNWDYTHADNRLKKLYELGKKLNWNATLDLDWSNDPYPHTQWATNPEFQQLKGFKPYDDLPEEKKIECSWHLLASGLSQIVHGEQGALLVASQLVSCAPTYNAKLYAASQTFDEARHVEVFNKYLQERIGWNYPVMPGLKLLLDKILSDPRWDLKFIGMQIIIEGLALAAFERQRAAAMDPLLKDLFYLVIRDEARHVTFGVNYLEEFVDTLSDEEKEDLSLIHI
;
A
#
# COMPACT_ATOMS: atom_id res chain seq x y z
N MET A 1 -2.26 7.91 -24.70
CA MET A 1 -1.12 7.07 -25.16
C MET A 1 -1.71 5.69 -25.47
N ARG A 2 -1.85 5.30 -26.72
CA ARG A 2 -2.40 3.98 -27.07
C ARG A 2 -1.43 2.91 -26.59
N ILE A 3 -1.90 2.04 -25.71
CA ILE A 3 -1.19 0.80 -25.36
C ILE A 3 -1.16 -0.03 -26.64
N THR A 4 0.00 -0.09 -27.31
CA THR A 4 0.21 -1.02 -28.41
C THR A 4 0.22 -2.43 -27.83
N LYS A 5 -0.66 -3.30 -28.33
CA LYS A 5 -0.61 -4.74 -28.06
C LYS A 5 0.83 -5.22 -28.28
N VAL A 6 1.40 -5.87 -27.28
CA VAL A 6 2.69 -6.54 -27.44
C VAL A 6 2.45 -7.73 -28.36
N GLU A 7 2.74 -7.56 -29.64
CA GLU A 7 2.80 -8.68 -30.60
C GLU A 7 4.02 -9.53 -30.22
N ASN A 8 3.79 -10.78 -29.85
CA ASN A 8 4.74 -11.83 -29.47
C ASN A 8 4.84 -12.15 -27.97
N CYS A 9 3.72 -12.26 -27.26
CA CYS A 9 3.68 -13.01 -26.03
C CYS A 9 3.69 -14.53 -26.37
N PRO A 10 4.51 -15.38 -25.73
CA PRO A 10 4.48 -16.82 -25.95
C PRO A 10 3.07 -17.38 -25.71
N SER A 11 2.59 -18.25 -26.62
CA SER A 11 1.22 -18.76 -26.65
C SER A 11 0.85 -19.74 -25.52
N ASP A 12 1.76 -19.98 -24.61
CA ASP A 12 1.64 -20.89 -23.47
C ASP A 12 1.36 -20.16 -22.14
N ILE A 13 1.30 -18.83 -22.11
CA ILE A 13 0.80 -18.06 -20.97
C ILE A 13 -0.71 -17.87 -21.12
N ARG A 14 -1.47 -18.94 -20.94
CA ARG A 14 -2.93 -18.95 -20.94
C ARG A 14 -3.47 -18.73 -19.52
N TYR A 15 -3.15 -17.61 -18.87
CA TYR A 15 -3.64 -17.39 -17.52
C TYR A 15 -4.74 -16.31 -17.40
N PHE A 16 -5.22 -15.72 -18.52
CA PHE A 16 -6.12 -14.56 -18.45
C PHE A 16 -7.37 -14.64 -19.32
N ASP A 17 -7.83 -15.86 -19.72
CA ASP A 17 -8.94 -15.97 -20.67
C ASP A 17 -10.34 -16.02 -20.03
N ASP A 18 -10.51 -16.05 -18.70
CA ASP A 18 -11.83 -16.38 -18.13
C ASP A 18 -12.47 -15.34 -17.19
N HIS A 19 -11.89 -14.14 -16.94
CA HIS A 19 -12.46 -13.26 -15.90
C HIS A 19 -12.60 -11.76 -16.19
N ASP A 20 -12.26 -11.20 -17.36
CA ASP A 20 -12.13 -9.74 -17.49
C ASP A 20 -12.95 -9.03 -18.57
N ASP A 21 -13.93 -9.65 -19.18
CA ASP A 21 -14.82 -8.95 -20.12
C ASP A 21 -15.73 -7.89 -19.45
N ASP A 22 -15.87 -7.93 -18.11
CA ASP A 22 -16.76 -7.03 -17.38
C ASP A 22 -16.10 -5.74 -16.86
N LEU A 23 -14.78 -5.69 -16.76
CA LEU A 23 -14.06 -4.50 -16.25
C LEU A 23 -13.73 -3.49 -17.36
N GLU A 24 -13.48 -3.95 -18.59
CA GLU A 24 -13.19 -3.07 -19.73
C GLU A 24 -14.38 -2.20 -20.16
N ASN A 25 -15.60 -2.54 -19.74
CA ASN A 25 -16.85 -1.89 -20.18
C ASN A 25 -17.39 -0.81 -19.21
N LYS A 26 -16.73 -0.51 -18.10
CA LYS A 26 -17.29 0.38 -17.06
C LYS A 26 -16.75 1.82 -17.05
N LEU A 27 -15.66 2.09 -17.75
CA LEU A 27 -15.08 3.44 -17.82
C LEU A 27 -15.10 3.94 -19.28
N GLU A 28 -15.77 5.06 -19.53
CA GLU A 28 -15.65 5.76 -20.79
C GLU A 28 -14.21 6.32 -20.95
N PRO A 29 -13.66 6.37 -22.20
CA PRO A 29 -12.27 6.82 -22.41
C PRO A 29 -11.93 8.20 -21.83
N LYS A 30 -12.89 9.11 -21.76
CA LYS A 30 -12.77 10.45 -21.16
C LYS A 30 -12.59 10.39 -19.64
N ASP A 31 -13.17 9.39 -18.98
CA ASP A 31 -13.09 9.24 -17.53
C ASP A 31 -11.68 8.77 -17.09
N VAL A 32 -10.99 8.04 -17.98
CA VAL A 32 -9.61 7.60 -17.75
C VAL A 32 -8.63 8.77 -17.86
N GLU A 33 -8.83 9.71 -18.80
CA GLU A 33 -7.95 10.87 -18.96
C GLU A 33 -8.04 11.81 -17.73
N ASP A 34 -9.23 11.93 -17.13
CA ASP A 34 -9.46 12.81 -15.98
C ASP A 34 -8.92 12.25 -14.65
N ILE A 35 -8.66 10.93 -14.56
CA ILE A 35 -8.18 10.28 -13.33
C ILE A 35 -6.69 9.93 -13.36
N VAL A 36 -6.02 10.08 -14.52
CA VAL A 36 -4.59 9.82 -14.65
C VAL A 36 -3.79 11.08 -14.33
N GLU A 37 -3.05 11.05 -13.25
CA GLU A 37 -2.06 12.07 -12.92
C GLU A 37 -0.65 11.59 -13.27
N ILE A 38 0.12 12.44 -13.95
CA ILE A 38 1.50 12.14 -14.33
C ILE A 38 2.43 12.84 -13.36
N PHE A 39 3.33 12.08 -12.72
CA PHE A 39 4.46 12.61 -11.97
C PHE A 39 5.79 12.24 -12.67
N GLN A 40 6.81 13.07 -12.45
CA GLN A 40 8.15 12.80 -12.92
C GLN A 40 9.07 12.48 -11.74
N THR A 41 9.91 11.46 -11.89
CA THR A 41 10.92 11.13 -10.90
C THR A 41 12.29 11.64 -11.36
N PRO A 42 13.00 12.41 -10.52
CA PRO A 42 14.37 12.86 -10.82
C PRO A 42 15.43 11.81 -10.45
N LEU A 43 15.03 10.65 -9.96
CA LEU A 43 15.97 9.63 -9.51
C LEU A 43 16.78 9.02 -10.65
N THR A 44 18.10 8.93 -10.41
CA THR A 44 19.02 8.19 -11.27
C THR A 44 19.06 6.73 -10.82
N GLY A 45 18.83 5.82 -11.76
CA GLY A 45 18.99 4.38 -11.53
C GLY A 45 20.46 4.02 -11.36
N THR A 46 20.73 2.99 -10.53
CA THR A 46 22.08 2.50 -10.27
C THR A 46 22.17 1.00 -10.57
N TYR A 47 23.27 0.58 -11.19
CA TYR A 47 23.66 -0.83 -11.21
C TYR A 47 24.56 -1.12 -10.02
N ASN A 48 24.46 -2.33 -9.46
CA ASN A 48 25.42 -2.88 -8.53
C ASN A 48 25.87 -4.26 -9.04
N TRP A 49 27.13 -4.36 -9.46
CA TRP A 49 27.70 -5.60 -10.00
C TRP A 49 28.35 -6.47 -8.93
N ASP A 50 28.30 -6.04 -7.66
CA ASP A 50 28.71 -6.85 -6.54
C ASP A 50 27.53 -7.75 -6.10
N TYR A 51 27.60 -9.01 -6.47
CA TYR A 51 26.63 -10.02 -6.11
C TYR A 51 27.02 -10.80 -4.82
N THR A 52 28.02 -10.32 -4.10
CA THR A 52 28.39 -10.95 -2.83
C THR A 52 27.31 -10.71 -1.78
N HIS A 53 27.07 -11.70 -0.95
CA HIS A 53 26.02 -11.66 0.07
C HIS A 53 26.58 -11.16 1.39
N ALA A 54 27.05 -9.93 1.43
CA ALA A 54 27.62 -9.35 2.65
C ALA A 54 26.57 -9.09 3.74
N ASP A 55 25.34 -8.70 3.35
CA ASP A 55 24.28 -8.43 4.30
C ASP A 55 23.34 -9.62 4.50
N ASN A 56 23.49 -10.25 5.65
CA ASN A 56 22.64 -11.37 6.04
C ASN A 56 21.25 -10.95 6.54
N ARG A 57 21.03 -9.70 6.99
CA ARG A 57 19.73 -9.22 7.49
C ARG A 57 18.76 -9.00 6.35
N LEU A 58 19.15 -8.24 5.33
CA LEU A 58 18.29 -8.00 4.15
C LEU A 58 18.01 -9.28 3.37
N LYS A 59 19.02 -10.15 3.24
CA LYS A 59 18.82 -11.48 2.62
C LYS A 59 17.78 -12.30 3.38
N LYS A 60 17.83 -12.32 4.71
CA LYS A 60 16.83 -13.04 5.53
C LYS A 60 15.42 -12.45 5.35
N LEU A 61 15.29 -11.12 5.28
CA LEU A 61 14.01 -10.48 5.03
C LEU A 61 13.46 -10.84 3.64
N TYR A 62 14.31 -10.84 2.62
CA TYR A 62 13.93 -11.27 1.26
C TYR A 62 13.47 -12.72 1.23
N GLU A 63 14.20 -13.64 1.88
CA GLU A 63 13.80 -15.06 2.01
C GLU A 63 12.47 -15.20 2.78
N LEU A 64 12.29 -14.40 3.83
CA LEU A 64 11.04 -14.39 4.60
C LEU A 64 9.86 -13.88 3.75
N GLY A 65 10.05 -12.83 2.93
CA GLY A 65 9.05 -12.34 1.98
C GLY A 65 8.58 -13.42 1.02
N LYS A 66 9.52 -14.15 0.41
CA LYS A 66 9.20 -15.30 -0.47
C LYS A 66 8.43 -16.41 0.25
N LYS A 67 8.82 -16.73 1.49
CA LYS A 67 8.18 -17.79 2.29
C LYS A 67 6.77 -17.42 2.74
N LEU A 68 6.53 -16.16 3.06
CA LEU A 68 5.26 -15.66 3.58
C LEU A 68 4.36 -15.08 2.49
N ASN A 69 4.77 -15.18 1.22
CA ASN A 69 3.96 -14.73 0.11
C ASN A 69 2.57 -15.40 0.14
N TRP A 70 1.55 -14.64 -0.19
CA TRP A 70 0.15 -15.08 -0.21
C TRP A 70 -0.57 -14.55 -1.44
N ASN A 71 -1.72 -15.14 -1.75
CA ASN A 71 -2.52 -14.80 -2.91
C ASN A 71 -3.85 -14.19 -2.45
N ALA A 72 -4.16 -12.97 -2.92
CA ALA A 72 -5.35 -12.23 -2.54
C ALA A 72 -6.66 -12.97 -2.85
N THR A 73 -6.67 -13.82 -3.87
CA THR A 73 -7.85 -14.57 -4.29
C THR A 73 -7.97 -15.93 -3.59
N LEU A 74 -6.82 -16.61 -3.33
CA LEU A 74 -6.81 -18.00 -2.86
C LEU A 74 -6.70 -18.14 -1.34
N ASP A 75 -6.01 -17.21 -0.68
CA ASP A 75 -5.69 -17.30 0.75
C ASP A 75 -6.68 -16.52 1.63
N LEU A 76 -7.68 -15.88 1.03
CA LEU A 76 -8.79 -15.22 1.69
C LEU A 76 -10.11 -15.87 1.26
N ASP A 77 -11.04 -16.04 2.21
CA ASP A 77 -12.34 -16.66 1.93
C ASP A 77 -13.35 -15.65 1.37
N TRP A 78 -13.35 -15.48 0.06
CA TRP A 78 -14.30 -14.64 -0.66
C TRP A 78 -15.66 -15.32 -0.89
N SER A 79 -15.79 -16.62 -0.59
CA SER A 79 -17.01 -17.40 -0.87
C SER A 79 -18.17 -17.10 0.08
N ASN A 80 -17.87 -16.51 1.26
CA ASN A 80 -18.88 -16.12 2.21
C ASN A 80 -19.74 -14.96 1.70
N ASP A 81 -21.02 -14.97 2.09
CA ASP A 81 -21.92 -13.85 1.83
C ASP A 81 -21.32 -12.54 2.35
N PRO A 82 -21.54 -11.41 1.63
CA PRO A 82 -21.11 -10.10 2.10
C PRO A 82 -21.65 -9.80 3.50
N TYR A 83 -20.81 -9.24 4.36
CA TYR A 83 -21.23 -8.80 5.68
C TYR A 83 -22.35 -7.76 5.53
N PRO A 84 -23.48 -7.91 6.25
CA PRO A 84 -24.69 -7.12 5.98
C PRO A 84 -24.52 -5.64 6.28
N HIS A 85 -24.83 -4.76 5.33
CA HIS A 85 -24.78 -3.30 5.52
C HIS A 85 -25.85 -2.77 6.50
N THR A 86 -26.75 -3.63 6.95
CA THR A 86 -27.70 -3.34 8.06
C THR A 86 -27.09 -3.50 9.44
N GLN A 87 -25.84 -3.95 9.51
CA GLN A 87 -25.06 -4.08 10.74
C GLN A 87 -23.89 -3.09 10.73
N TRP A 88 -23.33 -2.85 11.93
CA TRP A 88 -22.18 -1.98 12.07
C TRP A 88 -20.97 -2.49 11.29
N ALA A 89 -20.38 -1.64 10.43
CA ALA A 89 -19.15 -1.97 9.69
C ALA A 89 -17.95 -2.14 10.64
N THR A 90 -17.91 -1.31 11.68
CA THR A 90 -16.88 -1.34 12.74
C THR A 90 -17.53 -1.35 14.10
N ASN A 91 -16.87 -1.94 15.08
CA ASN A 91 -17.34 -1.99 16.46
C ASN A 91 -17.70 -0.57 16.95
N PRO A 92 -18.92 -0.36 17.50
CA PRO A 92 -19.39 0.94 17.98
C PRO A 92 -18.48 1.60 19.03
N GLU A 93 -17.67 0.84 19.75
CA GLU A 93 -16.70 1.39 20.71
C GLU A 93 -15.55 2.15 20.03
N PHE A 94 -15.26 1.83 18.78
CA PHE A 94 -14.20 2.47 17.96
C PHE A 94 -14.71 3.64 17.11
N GLN A 95 -15.99 4.03 17.25
CA GLN A 95 -16.57 5.09 16.42
C GLN A 95 -15.90 6.44 16.65
N GLN A 96 -15.35 7.01 15.57
CA GLN A 96 -14.59 8.26 15.59
C GLN A 96 -15.45 9.48 15.85
N LEU A 97 -16.75 9.42 15.52
CA LEU A 97 -17.70 10.52 15.67
C LEU A 97 -18.44 10.53 17.01
N LYS A 98 -18.19 9.55 17.89
CA LYS A 98 -18.77 9.49 19.21
C LYS A 98 -18.40 10.72 20.04
N GLY A 99 -19.39 11.38 20.63
CA GLY A 99 -19.24 12.65 21.33
C GLY A 99 -19.46 13.90 20.46
N PHE A 100 -19.61 13.73 19.14
CA PHE A 100 -20.02 14.80 18.24
C PHE A 100 -21.55 14.83 18.17
N LYS A 101 -22.16 15.84 18.80
CA LYS A 101 -23.61 15.91 19.01
C LYS A 101 -24.46 15.67 17.75
N PRO A 102 -24.15 16.22 16.54
CA PRO A 102 -24.91 15.93 15.34
C PRO A 102 -24.93 14.45 14.96
N TYR A 103 -23.85 13.68 15.26
CA TYR A 103 -23.79 12.26 15.07
C TYR A 103 -24.52 11.51 16.18
N ASP A 104 -24.33 11.91 17.43
CA ASP A 104 -24.95 11.24 18.59
C ASP A 104 -26.49 11.33 18.54
N ASP A 105 -27.04 12.40 17.99
CA ASP A 105 -28.48 12.61 17.82
C ASP A 105 -29.08 11.82 16.63
N LEU A 106 -28.27 11.16 15.77
CA LEU A 106 -28.77 10.36 14.66
C LEU A 106 -29.50 9.08 15.14
N PRO A 107 -30.53 8.63 14.40
CA PRO A 107 -31.07 7.28 14.58
C PRO A 107 -29.99 6.21 14.36
N GLU A 108 -30.15 5.06 15.03
CA GLU A 108 -29.18 3.95 14.96
C GLU A 108 -28.87 3.51 13.52
N GLU A 109 -29.91 3.40 12.68
CA GLU A 109 -29.77 3.06 11.25
C GLU A 109 -28.83 4.02 10.52
N LYS A 110 -28.92 5.32 10.81
CA LYS A 110 -28.04 6.34 10.21
C LYS A 110 -26.60 6.28 10.75
N LYS A 111 -26.43 5.89 11.99
CA LYS A 111 -25.10 5.62 12.55
C LYS A 111 -24.44 4.41 11.91
N ILE A 112 -25.21 3.36 11.64
CA ILE A 112 -24.74 2.20 10.89
C ILE A 112 -24.31 2.61 9.49
N GLU A 113 -25.14 3.36 8.75
CA GLU A 113 -24.80 3.89 7.43
C GLU A 113 -23.52 4.74 7.47
N CYS A 114 -23.39 5.65 8.45
CA CYS A 114 -22.15 6.41 8.67
C CYS A 114 -20.94 5.51 8.91
N SER A 115 -21.09 4.39 9.64
CA SER A 115 -19.98 3.48 9.91
C SER A 115 -19.42 2.86 8.63
N TRP A 116 -20.28 2.53 7.67
CA TRP A 116 -19.88 2.03 6.36
C TRP A 116 -19.18 3.09 5.51
N HIS A 117 -19.68 4.33 5.51
CA HIS A 117 -19.04 5.43 4.82
C HIS A 117 -17.67 5.78 5.40
N LEU A 118 -17.51 5.74 6.73
CA LEU A 118 -16.22 5.94 7.39
C LEU A 118 -15.25 4.81 7.06
N LEU A 119 -15.70 3.55 7.07
CA LEU A 119 -14.90 2.41 6.67
C LEU A 119 -14.46 2.54 5.21
N ALA A 120 -15.40 2.80 4.29
CA ALA A 120 -15.11 2.97 2.87
C ALA A 120 -14.11 4.12 2.62
N SER A 121 -14.29 5.25 3.30
CA SER A 121 -13.35 6.39 3.22
C SER A 121 -11.96 5.99 3.69
N GLY A 122 -11.86 5.31 4.84
CA GLY A 122 -10.59 4.84 5.38
C GLY A 122 -9.88 3.85 4.45
N LEU A 123 -10.60 2.83 3.97
CA LEU A 123 -10.05 1.84 3.04
C LEU A 123 -9.64 2.46 1.69
N SER A 124 -10.37 3.46 1.21
CA SER A 124 -9.99 4.20 0.00
C SER A 124 -8.65 4.93 0.19
N GLN A 125 -8.45 5.59 1.35
CA GLN A 125 -7.16 6.22 1.64
C GLN A 125 -6.04 5.19 1.74
N ILE A 126 -6.31 4.00 2.27
CA ILE A 126 -5.36 2.89 2.28
C ILE A 126 -4.98 2.51 0.85
N VAL A 127 -5.94 2.23 -0.05
CA VAL A 127 -5.64 1.91 -1.46
C VAL A 127 -4.77 2.98 -2.13
N HIS A 128 -5.06 4.26 -1.88
CA HIS A 128 -4.27 5.35 -2.44
C HIS A 128 -2.85 5.40 -1.83
N GLY A 129 -2.71 5.11 -0.55
CA GLY A 129 -1.43 5.00 0.14
C GLY A 129 -0.60 3.84 -0.39
N GLU A 130 -1.20 2.64 -0.51
CA GLU A 130 -0.57 1.44 -1.06
C GLU A 130 -0.08 1.63 -2.51
N GLN A 131 -0.86 2.35 -3.34
CA GLN A 131 -0.39 2.71 -4.67
C GLN A 131 0.84 3.62 -4.60
N GLY A 132 0.87 4.56 -3.67
CA GLY A 132 2.06 5.39 -3.42
C GLY A 132 3.26 4.55 -2.98
N ALA A 133 3.05 3.62 -2.04
CA ALA A 133 4.08 2.69 -1.56
C ALA A 133 4.61 1.79 -2.68
N LEU A 134 3.72 1.24 -3.52
CA LEU A 134 4.05 0.48 -4.73
C LEU A 134 5.01 1.28 -5.64
N LEU A 135 4.68 2.55 -5.90
CA LEU A 135 5.49 3.40 -6.77
C LEU A 135 6.86 3.73 -6.13
N VAL A 136 6.90 4.04 -4.82
CA VAL A 136 8.16 4.29 -4.11
C VAL A 136 9.03 3.03 -4.05
N ALA A 137 8.46 1.87 -3.73
CA ALA A 137 9.19 0.60 -3.72
C ALA A 137 9.81 0.30 -5.10
N SER A 138 9.07 0.57 -6.20
CA SER A 138 9.59 0.41 -7.56
C SER A 138 10.75 1.36 -7.87
N GLN A 139 10.70 2.59 -7.39
CA GLN A 139 11.81 3.54 -7.50
C GLN A 139 13.04 3.07 -6.71
N LEU A 140 12.85 2.50 -5.53
CA LEU A 140 13.94 1.95 -4.72
C LEU A 140 14.60 0.75 -5.40
N VAL A 141 13.88 -0.07 -6.15
CA VAL A 141 14.50 -1.12 -7.01
C VAL A 141 15.52 -0.51 -7.96
N SER A 142 15.20 0.64 -8.54
CA SER A 142 16.09 1.31 -9.50
C SER A 142 17.28 2.00 -8.82
N CYS A 143 17.06 2.74 -7.72
CA CYS A 143 18.06 3.64 -7.15
C CYS A 143 18.80 3.12 -5.92
N ALA A 144 18.32 2.08 -5.23
CA ALA A 144 19.00 1.55 -4.04
C ALA A 144 20.45 1.12 -4.36
N PRO A 145 21.44 1.51 -3.52
CA PRO A 145 22.84 1.32 -3.86
C PRO A 145 23.32 -0.13 -3.75
N THR A 146 22.70 -0.97 -2.92
CA THR A 146 23.15 -2.35 -2.70
C THR A 146 22.25 -3.37 -3.44
N TYR A 147 22.87 -4.48 -3.88
CA TYR A 147 22.14 -5.56 -4.57
C TYR A 147 21.04 -6.17 -3.68
N ASN A 148 21.32 -6.41 -2.41
CA ASN A 148 20.33 -6.97 -1.48
C ASN A 148 19.15 -6.01 -1.23
N ALA A 149 19.40 -4.69 -1.16
CA ALA A 149 18.34 -3.71 -1.06
C ALA A 149 17.44 -3.69 -2.31
N LYS A 150 18.02 -3.81 -3.52
CA LYS A 150 17.25 -3.92 -4.77
C LYS A 150 16.36 -5.17 -4.79
N LEU A 151 16.89 -6.32 -4.36
CA LEU A 151 16.10 -7.55 -4.30
C LEU A 151 14.94 -7.46 -3.31
N TYR A 152 15.20 -6.87 -2.13
CA TYR A 152 14.16 -6.69 -1.15
C TYR A 152 13.10 -5.68 -1.63
N ALA A 153 13.50 -4.54 -2.16
CA ALA A 153 12.59 -3.54 -2.73
C ALA A 153 11.71 -4.13 -3.85
N ALA A 154 12.25 -5.06 -4.67
CA ALA A 154 11.47 -5.76 -5.68
C ALA A 154 10.42 -6.70 -5.05
N SER A 155 10.74 -7.39 -3.95
CA SER A 155 9.75 -8.21 -3.23
C SER A 155 8.68 -7.34 -2.57
N GLN A 156 9.05 -6.21 -2.01
CA GLN A 156 8.10 -5.23 -1.46
C GLN A 156 7.20 -4.67 -2.56
N THR A 157 7.74 -4.29 -3.72
CA THR A 157 6.93 -3.85 -4.87
C THR A 157 5.81 -4.85 -5.20
N PHE A 158 6.10 -6.16 -5.11
CA PHE A 158 5.09 -7.19 -5.33
C PHE A 158 4.09 -7.29 -4.17
N ASP A 159 4.53 -7.11 -2.93
CA ASP A 159 3.63 -7.06 -1.77
C ASP A 159 2.66 -5.87 -1.89
N GLU A 160 3.15 -4.67 -2.22
CA GLU A 160 2.32 -3.46 -2.40
C GLU A 160 1.30 -3.60 -3.54
N ALA A 161 1.69 -4.24 -4.65
CA ALA A 161 0.75 -4.52 -5.74
C ALA A 161 -0.43 -5.39 -5.25
N ARG A 162 -0.15 -6.40 -4.43
CA ARG A 162 -1.16 -7.27 -3.81
C ARG A 162 -2.02 -6.52 -2.79
N HIS A 163 -1.44 -5.57 -2.03
CA HIS A 163 -2.18 -4.75 -1.08
C HIS A 163 -3.18 -3.85 -1.81
N VAL A 164 -2.77 -3.18 -2.89
CA VAL A 164 -3.68 -2.43 -3.77
C VAL A 164 -4.79 -3.32 -4.29
N GLU A 165 -4.45 -4.50 -4.83
CA GLU A 165 -5.41 -5.47 -5.36
C GLU A 165 -6.47 -5.85 -4.31
N VAL A 166 -6.02 -6.30 -3.14
CA VAL A 166 -6.94 -6.88 -2.14
C VAL A 166 -7.84 -5.84 -1.50
N PHE A 167 -7.34 -4.65 -1.19
CA PHE A 167 -8.19 -3.58 -0.65
C PHE A 167 -9.16 -3.05 -1.68
N ASN A 168 -8.72 -2.88 -2.94
CA ASN A 168 -9.61 -2.48 -4.02
C ASN A 168 -10.69 -3.54 -4.27
N LYS A 169 -10.34 -4.82 -4.28
CA LYS A 169 -11.30 -5.93 -4.40
C LYS A 169 -12.34 -5.88 -3.26
N TYR A 170 -11.91 -5.67 -2.02
CA TYR A 170 -12.82 -5.54 -0.89
C TYR A 170 -13.77 -4.34 -1.04
N LEU A 171 -13.26 -3.18 -1.45
CA LEU A 171 -14.09 -2.00 -1.71
C LEU A 171 -15.14 -2.27 -2.80
N GLN A 172 -14.77 -2.94 -3.88
CA GLN A 172 -15.68 -3.20 -4.99
C GLN A 172 -16.72 -4.29 -4.68
N GLU A 173 -16.31 -5.40 -4.09
CA GLU A 173 -17.17 -6.57 -3.91
C GLU A 173 -17.97 -6.55 -2.61
N ARG A 174 -17.45 -5.90 -1.56
CA ARG A 174 -18.06 -5.92 -0.21
C ARG A 174 -18.71 -4.60 0.19
N ILE A 175 -18.23 -3.48 -0.34
CA ILE A 175 -18.75 -2.15 -0.01
C ILE A 175 -19.56 -1.56 -1.18
N GLY A 176 -19.02 -1.56 -2.40
CA GLY A 176 -19.66 -1.07 -3.60
C GLY A 176 -19.43 0.40 -3.91
N TRP A 177 -18.65 1.13 -3.11
CA TRP A 177 -18.24 2.53 -3.37
C TRP A 177 -16.87 2.83 -2.78
N ASN A 178 -16.22 3.86 -3.31
CA ASN A 178 -14.93 4.35 -2.87
C ASN A 178 -14.92 5.88 -2.78
N TYR A 179 -13.86 6.43 -2.21
CA TYR A 179 -13.67 7.86 -2.02
C TYR A 179 -12.37 8.33 -2.69
N PRO A 180 -12.34 9.59 -3.19
CA PRO A 180 -11.13 10.15 -3.76
C PRO A 180 -10.03 10.29 -2.70
N VAL A 181 -8.79 10.39 -3.17
CA VAL A 181 -7.64 10.65 -2.30
C VAL A 181 -7.79 11.97 -1.54
N MET A 182 -7.50 11.95 -0.25
CA MET A 182 -7.50 13.17 0.56
C MET A 182 -6.32 14.07 0.18
N PRO A 183 -6.53 15.40 0.09
CA PRO A 183 -5.48 16.34 -0.33
C PRO A 183 -4.19 16.23 0.48
N GLY A 184 -4.28 15.99 1.79
CA GLY A 184 -3.10 15.82 2.65
C GLY A 184 -2.29 14.57 2.32
N LEU A 185 -2.94 13.44 2.09
CA LEU A 185 -2.28 12.20 1.67
C LEU A 185 -1.64 12.38 0.29
N LYS A 186 -2.38 12.95 -0.67
CA LYS A 186 -1.85 13.23 -2.00
C LYS A 186 -0.58 14.09 -1.94
N LEU A 187 -0.62 15.20 -1.19
CA LEU A 187 0.53 16.09 -1.05
C LEU A 187 1.75 15.36 -0.47
N LEU A 188 1.54 14.51 0.53
CA LEU A 188 2.61 13.72 1.14
C LEU A 188 3.22 12.73 0.15
N LEU A 189 2.38 11.99 -0.57
CA LEU A 189 2.83 11.03 -1.58
C LEU A 189 3.57 11.73 -2.74
N ASP A 190 3.03 12.84 -3.26
CA ASP A 190 3.65 13.63 -4.32
C ASP A 190 5.05 14.10 -3.89
N LYS A 191 5.20 14.56 -2.64
CA LYS A 191 6.48 15.01 -2.11
C LYS A 191 7.49 13.87 -2.03
N ILE A 192 7.10 12.71 -1.52
CA ILE A 192 7.99 11.55 -1.43
C ILE A 192 8.36 11.04 -2.83
N LEU A 193 7.38 10.92 -3.74
CA LEU A 193 7.61 10.41 -5.09
C LEU A 193 8.49 11.32 -5.94
N SER A 194 8.41 12.64 -5.76
CA SER A 194 9.17 13.62 -6.54
C SER A 194 10.53 14.00 -5.94
N ASP A 195 10.85 13.57 -4.72
CA ASP A 195 12.13 13.90 -4.09
C ASP A 195 13.31 13.25 -4.83
N PRO A 196 14.40 13.98 -5.12
CA PRO A 196 15.58 13.43 -5.79
C PRO A 196 16.45 12.55 -4.89
N ARG A 197 16.26 12.59 -3.59
CA ARG A 197 17.08 11.87 -2.61
C ARG A 197 16.42 10.53 -2.27
N TRP A 198 17.10 9.44 -2.56
CA TRP A 198 16.61 8.10 -2.25
C TRP A 198 16.48 7.84 -0.74
N ASP A 199 17.40 8.39 0.07
CA ASP A 199 17.40 8.29 1.53
C ASP A 199 16.16 8.96 2.14
N LEU A 200 15.74 10.13 1.62
CA LEU A 200 14.53 10.80 2.05
C LEU A 200 13.26 10.04 1.64
N LYS A 201 13.22 9.47 0.42
CA LYS A 201 12.14 8.57 0.04
C LYS A 201 12.05 7.39 0.98
N PHE A 202 13.20 6.84 1.33
CA PHE A 202 13.30 5.70 2.20
C PHE A 202 12.78 6.01 3.60
N ILE A 203 13.22 7.12 4.21
CA ILE A 203 12.71 7.59 5.50
C ILE A 203 11.21 7.90 5.42
N GLY A 204 10.80 8.67 4.42
CA GLY A 204 9.41 9.08 4.26
C GLY A 204 8.45 7.91 4.10
N MET A 205 8.80 6.94 3.27
CA MET A 205 7.94 5.78 3.04
C MET A 205 8.17 4.69 4.09
N GLN A 206 9.38 4.12 4.18
CA GLN A 206 9.63 2.91 4.95
C GLN A 206 9.55 3.10 6.47
N ILE A 207 9.80 4.32 6.97
CA ILE A 207 9.76 4.58 8.41
C ILE A 207 8.47 5.31 8.80
N ILE A 208 8.16 6.42 8.12
CA ILE A 208 7.05 7.28 8.54
C ILE A 208 5.72 6.70 8.06
N ILE A 209 5.53 6.50 6.74
CA ILE A 209 4.23 6.07 6.20
C ILE A 209 3.94 4.62 6.59
N GLU A 210 4.87 3.69 6.37
CA GLU A 210 4.68 2.28 6.72
C GLU A 210 4.51 2.08 8.24
N GLY A 211 5.25 2.84 9.05
CA GLY A 211 5.08 2.81 10.51
C GLY A 211 3.71 3.29 10.96
N LEU A 212 3.19 4.36 10.36
CA LEU A 212 1.84 4.86 10.62
C LEU A 212 0.76 3.90 10.08
N ALA A 213 1.00 3.33 8.89
CA ALA A 213 0.11 2.35 8.27
C ALA A 213 -0.03 1.10 9.15
N LEU A 214 1.08 0.56 9.65
CA LEU A 214 1.07 -0.60 10.54
C LEU A 214 0.19 -0.37 11.78
N ALA A 215 0.33 0.78 12.46
CA ALA A 215 -0.50 1.14 13.60
C ALA A 215 -1.98 1.33 13.23
N ALA A 216 -2.24 1.95 12.06
CA ALA A 216 -3.60 2.15 11.56
C ALA A 216 -4.28 0.82 11.20
N PHE A 217 -3.56 -0.11 10.55
CA PHE A 217 -4.08 -1.42 10.16
C PHE A 217 -4.40 -2.30 11.38
N GLU A 218 -3.54 -2.30 12.41
CA GLU A 218 -3.83 -2.97 13.67
C GLU A 218 -5.14 -2.46 14.31
N ARG A 219 -5.33 -1.14 14.32
CA ARG A 219 -6.57 -0.53 14.82
C ARG A 219 -7.78 -0.91 13.96
N GLN A 220 -7.64 -0.85 12.63
CA GLN A 220 -8.73 -1.21 11.71
C GLN A 220 -9.10 -2.69 11.85
N ARG A 221 -8.12 -3.57 11.97
CA ARG A 221 -8.34 -4.98 12.23
C ARG A 221 -9.12 -5.22 13.52
N ALA A 222 -8.73 -4.53 14.60
CA ALA A 222 -9.42 -4.63 15.89
C ALA A 222 -10.86 -4.09 15.82
N ALA A 223 -11.10 -3.04 15.04
CA ALA A 223 -12.39 -2.40 14.89
C ALA A 223 -13.33 -3.13 13.93
N ALA A 224 -12.82 -3.79 12.89
CA ALA A 224 -13.60 -4.42 11.83
C ALA A 224 -14.59 -5.44 12.41
N MET A 225 -15.80 -5.48 11.87
CA MET A 225 -16.81 -6.49 12.22
C MET A 225 -16.82 -7.66 11.25
N ASP A 226 -16.51 -7.40 9.96
CA ASP A 226 -16.40 -8.44 8.94
C ASP A 226 -15.16 -9.33 9.17
N PRO A 227 -15.33 -10.67 9.32
CA PRO A 227 -14.21 -11.60 9.49
C PRO A 227 -13.23 -11.57 8.31
N LEU A 228 -13.73 -11.46 7.06
CA LEU A 228 -12.89 -11.37 5.86
C LEU A 228 -11.95 -10.16 5.94
N LEU A 229 -12.45 -9.00 6.36
CA LEU A 229 -11.64 -7.81 6.52
C LEU A 229 -10.57 -7.96 7.62
N LYS A 230 -10.89 -8.68 8.70
CA LYS A 230 -9.90 -8.99 9.75
C LYS A 230 -8.78 -9.87 9.25
N ASP A 231 -9.10 -10.87 8.44
CA ASP A 231 -8.12 -11.79 7.86
C ASP A 231 -7.27 -11.07 6.81
N LEU A 232 -7.88 -10.21 6.00
CA LEU A 232 -7.20 -9.35 5.05
C LEU A 232 -6.15 -8.48 5.77
N PHE A 233 -6.56 -7.72 6.79
CA PHE A 233 -5.63 -6.91 7.57
C PHE A 233 -4.53 -7.75 8.24
N TYR A 234 -4.84 -8.95 8.70
CA TYR A 234 -3.83 -9.84 9.30
C TYR A 234 -2.70 -10.17 8.32
N LEU A 235 -3.03 -10.46 7.07
CA LEU A 235 -2.04 -10.78 6.05
C LEU A 235 -1.22 -9.55 5.66
N VAL A 236 -1.86 -8.40 5.46
CA VAL A 236 -1.20 -7.14 5.12
C VAL A 236 -0.27 -6.67 6.26
N ILE A 237 -0.75 -6.64 7.50
CA ILE A 237 0.07 -6.28 8.69
C ILE A 237 1.35 -7.10 8.77
N ARG A 238 1.29 -8.38 8.43
CA ARG A 238 2.46 -9.25 8.43
C ARG A 238 3.48 -8.85 7.36
N ASP A 239 3.02 -8.34 6.23
CA ASP A 239 3.87 -7.83 5.18
C ASP A 239 4.47 -6.48 5.58
N GLU A 240 3.66 -5.54 6.09
CA GLU A 240 4.09 -4.23 6.57
C GLU A 240 5.16 -4.30 7.66
N ALA A 241 5.05 -5.26 8.56
CA ALA A 241 6.07 -5.48 9.59
C ALA A 241 7.45 -5.79 8.98
N ARG A 242 7.49 -6.45 7.81
CA ARG A 242 8.75 -6.67 7.07
C ARG A 242 9.24 -5.41 6.38
N HIS A 243 8.34 -4.60 5.84
CA HIS A 243 8.67 -3.34 5.19
C HIS A 243 9.32 -2.35 6.18
N VAL A 244 8.70 -2.16 7.34
CA VAL A 244 9.28 -1.34 8.42
C VAL A 244 10.63 -1.90 8.88
N THR A 245 10.75 -3.24 9.00
CA THR A 245 12.02 -3.88 9.39
C THR A 245 13.11 -3.65 8.33
N PHE A 246 12.76 -3.66 7.05
CA PHE A 246 13.68 -3.28 5.97
C PHE A 246 14.15 -1.84 6.14
N GLY A 247 13.20 -0.93 6.39
CA GLY A 247 13.48 0.48 6.63
C GLY A 247 14.50 0.69 7.74
N VAL A 248 14.22 0.13 8.92
CA VAL A 248 15.07 0.27 10.08
C VAL A 248 16.46 -0.34 9.87
N ASN A 249 16.52 -1.59 9.40
CA ASN A 249 17.81 -2.29 9.24
C ASN A 249 18.72 -1.63 8.20
N TYR A 250 18.14 -1.15 7.10
CA TYR A 250 18.93 -0.56 6.02
C TYR A 250 19.41 0.86 6.36
N LEU A 251 18.54 1.67 6.99
CA LEU A 251 18.93 3.01 7.43
C LEU A 251 19.97 2.99 8.55
N GLU A 252 19.87 2.05 9.49
CA GLU A 252 20.86 1.89 10.55
C GLU A 252 22.27 1.74 9.97
N GLU A 253 22.46 0.84 9.00
CA GLU A 253 23.74 0.65 8.31
C GLU A 253 24.16 1.87 7.47
N PHE A 254 23.20 2.50 6.80
CA PHE A 254 23.48 3.68 5.98
C PHE A 254 23.91 4.88 6.82
N VAL A 255 23.21 5.16 7.92
CA VAL A 255 23.54 6.27 8.84
C VAL A 255 24.93 6.13 9.43
N ASP A 256 25.40 4.91 9.68
CA ASP A 256 26.76 4.67 10.16
C ASP A 256 27.85 5.05 9.15
N THR A 257 27.51 5.12 7.86
CA THR A 257 28.43 5.54 6.80
C THR A 257 28.49 7.04 6.56
N LEU A 258 27.57 7.82 7.14
CA LEU A 258 27.45 9.26 6.95
C LEU A 258 28.40 10.05 7.84
N SER A 259 28.87 11.18 7.33
CA SER A 259 29.53 12.22 8.11
C SER A 259 28.56 12.89 9.10
N ASP A 260 29.09 13.58 10.08
CA ASP A 260 28.27 14.31 11.07
C ASP A 260 27.41 15.41 10.42
N GLU A 261 27.91 16.07 9.37
CA GLU A 261 27.18 17.07 8.59
C GLU A 261 26.00 16.45 7.83
N GLU A 262 26.21 15.28 7.20
CA GLU A 262 25.15 14.54 6.51
C GLU A 262 24.10 13.99 7.49
N LYS A 263 24.51 13.56 8.68
CA LYS A 263 23.58 13.16 9.75
C LYS A 263 22.74 14.32 10.26
N GLU A 264 23.34 15.51 10.39
CA GLU A 264 22.61 16.73 10.78
C GLU A 264 21.60 17.12 9.70
N ASP A 265 21.98 17.08 8.41
CA ASP A 265 21.08 17.33 7.29
C ASP A 265 19.89 16.37 7.30
N LEU A 266 20.13 15.07 7.49
CA LEU A 266 19.05 14.09 7.64
C LEU A 266 18.15 14.37 8.84
N SER A 267 18.68 14.85 9.96
CA SER A 267 17.91 15.15 11.17
C SER A 267 17.00 16.36 11.02
N LEU A 268 17.37 17.35 10.20
CA LEU A 268 16.59 18.57 9.95
C LEU A 268 15.34 18.34 9.09
N ILE A 269 15.24 17.21 8.42
CA ILE A 269 14.09 16.87 7.57
C ILE A 269 12.79 16.66 8.37
N HIS A 270 12.91 16.35 9.65
CA HIS A 270 11.76 16.18 10.54
C HIS A 270 11.11 17.50 10.99
N ILE A 271 11.70 18.63 10.66
CA ILE A 271 11.21 19.95 10.97
C ILE A 271 10.58 20.61 9.75
#